data_8ea5326c7514baac93eef5be1245b7ac
#
_entry.id   8ea5326c7514baac93eef5be1245b7ac
#
_cell.length_a   1.000
_cell.length_b   1.000
_cell.length_c   1.000
_cell.angle_alpha   90.00
_cell.angle_beta   90.00
_cell.angle_gamma   90.00
#
_symmetry.space_group_name_H-M   'P 1'
#
loop_
_entity.id
_entity.type
_entity.pdbx_description
1 polymer ?
#
loop_
_entity_poly.entity_id
_entity_poly.type
_entity_poly.pdbx_seq_one_letter_code
_entity_poly.pdbx_strand_id
1 'polypeptide(L)'
;MNARQPSWRIVREWDEIIASNLNLNLVSENRLSRFLKFRVINKYGLAQFYNTFKFKRKKIALCFIMTAETKASCFVDKNTIPVIIDFWLKEEELDKFYKVYEDVPLVLVTNKEVYDYLKEHDCPLHVEHWALSYPDQYALEAIQWDKKYEFCVFGRPNPFFLRMLEKYASLHPDFEYIINNGDINNRKYVTNTGRFIAKDTGRTSYLDMIKHTKISCYATPGIDEAKRETITFNQVTPRLFEMLCNGCMVIGHYPLSADTIWYNLNSVVPQVDKYEEFEKVLDEMRKNCFEYVKISDFMRKHYTSKRIVDLIAILKNYNIQY
;
A
#
# COMPACT_ATOMS: atom_id res chain seq x y z
N MET A 1 13.49 11.29 1.72
CA MET A 1 12.94 9.96 1.38
C MET A 1 14.02 9.12 0.76
N ASN A 2 14.13 7.86 1.15
CA ASN A 2 15.13 6.99 0.55
C ASN A 2 14.56 6.45 -0.77
N ALA A 3 14.95 7.04 -1.90
CA ALA A 3 14.42 6.74 -3.24
C ALA A 3 14.59 5.26 -3.67
N ARG A 4 15.24 4.45 -2.85
CA ARG A 4 15.50 3.03 -3.11
C ARG A 4 14.37 2.09 -2.67
N GLN A 5 13.40 2.57 -1.86
CA GLN A 5 12.26 1.73 -1.46
C GLN A 5 11.08 1.95 -2.42
N PRO A 6 10.57 0.90 -3.09
CA PRO A 6 9.46 1.00 -4.04
C PRO A 6 8.21 1.67 -3.45
N SER A 7 7.88 1.38 -2.18
CA SER A 7 6.73 1.95 -1.46
C SER A 7 6.79 3.47 -1.29
N TRP A 8 7.97 4.06 -1.14
CA TRP A 8 8.13 5.51 -1.03
C TRP A 8 7.90 6.23 -2.37
N ARG A 9 8.17 5.55 -3.47
CA ARG A 9 8.00 6.15 -4.78
C ARG A 9 6.53 6.30 -5.15
N ILE A 10 5.69 5.33 -4.82
CA ILE A 10 4.25 5.43 -5.09
C ILE A 10 3.59 6.56 -4.29
N VAL A 11 4.01 6.79 -3.05
CA VAL A 11 3.53 7.94 -2.25
C VAL A 11 3.88 9.26 -2.93
N ARG A 12 5.08 9.38 -3.48
CA ARG A 12 5.47 10.58 -4.23
C ARG A 12 4.66 10.74 -5.52
N GLU A 13 4.36 9.66 -6.21
CA GLU A 13 3.51 9.67 -7.40
C GLU A 13 2.09 10.16 -7.04
N TRP A 14 1.54 9.77 -5.88
CA TRP A 14 0.27 10.33 -5.37
C TRP A 14 0.39 11.83 -5.08
N ASP A 15 1.43 12.28 -4.38
CA ASP A 15 1.67 13.71 -4.12
C ASP A 15 1.65 14.51 -5.43
N GLU A 16 2.36 14.04 -6.45
CA GLU A 16 2.49 14.69 -7.77
C GLU A 16 1.14 14.76 -8.50
N ILE A 17 0.37 13.66 -8.52
CA ILE A 17 -0.94 13.59 -9.17
C ILE A 17 -1.96 14.48 -8.44
N ILE A 18 -2.01 14.43 -7.11
CA ILE A 18 -2.94 15.23 -6.30
C ILE A 18 -2.62 16.71 -6.46
N ALA A 19 -1.34 17.07 -6.36
CA ALA A 19 -0.90 18.46 -6.53
C ALA A 19 -1.26 19.01 -7.91
N SER A 20 -1.05 18.24 -8.96
CA SER A 20 -1.41 18.63 -10.33
C SER A 20 -2.92 18.82 -10.51
N ASN A 21 -3.73 17.88 -10.02
CA ASN A 21 -5.19 17.91 -10.19
C ASN A 21 -5.88 19.01 -9.36
N LEU A 22 -5.33 19.32 -8.17
CA LEU A 22 -5.89 20.33 -7.27
C LEU A 22 -5.17 21.68 -7.39
N ASN A 23 -4.25 21.83 -8.33
CA ASN A 23 -3.42 23.04 -8.51
C ASN A 23 -2.69 23.44 -7.20
N LEU A 24 -2.14 22.46 -6.50
CA LEU A 24 -1.43 22.64 -5.23
C LEU A 24 0.08 22.71 -5.46
N ASN A 25 0.76 23.36 -4.51
CA ASN A 25 2.23 23.41 -4.52
C ASN A 25 2.83 22.21 -3.80
N LEU A 26 3.69 21.47 -4.47
CA LEU A 26 4.53 20.46 -3.82
C LEU A 26 5.57 21.12 -2.93
N VAL A 27 5.48 20.87 -1.62
CA VAL A 27 6.46 21.38 -0.66
C VAL A 27 7.63 20.40 -0.54
N SER A 28 8.79 20.77 -1.06
CA SER A 28 10.02 20.03 -0.84
C SER A 28 10.88 20.70 0.22
N GLU A 29 11.29 19.96 1.23
CA GLU A 29 12.27 20.44 2.19
C GLU A 29 13.69 20.13 1.68
N ASN A 30 14.62 21.05 1.95
CA ASN A 30 16.01 20.80 1.64
C ASN A 30 16.55 19.64 2.50
N ARG A 31 17.59 18.98 2.01
CA ARG A 31 18.15 17.77 2.64
C ARG A 31 18.63 18.01 4.08
N LEU A 32 19.20 19.17 4.37
CA LEU A 32 19.71 19.52 5.70
C LEU A 32 18.56 19.76 6.69
N SER A 33 17.54 20.54 6.31
CA SER A 33 16.33 20.77 7.14
C SER A 33 15.65 19.45 7.50
N ARG A 34 15.46 18.55 6.52
CA ARG A 34 14.90 17.23 6.75
C ARG A 34 15.75 16.39 7.70
N PHE A 35 17.08 16.38 7.51
CA PHE A 35 17.99 15.66 8.40
C PHE A 35 17.88 16.15 9.84
N LEU A 36 17.89 17.48 10.07
CA LEU A 36 17.74 18.07 11.40
C LEU A 36 16.40 17.69 12.04
N LYS A 37 15.30 17.77 11.29
CA LYS A 37 13.96 17.39 11.78
C LYS A 37 13.91 15.92 12.21
N PHE A 38 14.37 14.99 11.38
CA PHE A 38 14.32 13.56 11.70
C PHE A 38 15.34 13.13 12.76
N ARG A 39 16.59 13.59 12.64
CA ARG A 39 17.71 13.09 13.46
C ARG A 39 17.90 13.84 14.76
N VAL A 40 17.40 15.07 14.84
CA VAL A 40 17.53 15.89 16.05
C VAL A 40 16.15 16.10 16.68
N ILE A 41 15.27 16.83 16.01
CA ILE A 41 14.01 17.28 16.62
C ILE A 41 13.11 16.08 17.00
N ASN A 42 12.78 15.21 16.07
CA ASN A 42 11.92 14.05 16.36
C ASN A 42 12.61 13.02 17.26
N LYS A 43 13.90 12.74 17.02
CA LYS A 43 14.65 11.75 17.81
C LYS A 43 14.73 12.11 19.29
N TYR A 44 14.90 13.38 19.62
CA TYR A 44 15.03 13.86 21.00
C TYR A 44 13.70 14.36 21.60
N GLY A 45 12.57 14.13 20.94
CA GLY A 45 11.25 14.51 21.44
C GLY A 45 10.99 16.03 21.49
N LEU A 46 11.74 16.82 20.73
CA LEU A 46 11.65 18.28 20.71
C LEU A 46 10.56 18.81 19.76
N ALA A 47 9.75 17.91 19.18
CA ALA A 47 8.78 18.28 18.15
C ALA A 47 7.70 19.25 18.67
N GLN A 48 7.17 19.06 19.87
CA GLN A 48 6.19 19.99 20.47
C GLN A 48 6.78 21.40 20.62
N PHE A 49 7.97 21.49 21.21
CA PHE A 49 8.68 22.77 21.34
C PHE A 49 8.94 23.42 19.98
N TYR A 50 9.44 22.67 19.02
CA TYR A 50 9.65 23.14 17.65
C TYR A 50 8.36 23.66 17.02
N ASN A 51 7.24 22.94 17.14
CA ASN A 51 5.96 23.33 16.57
C ASN A 51 5.38 24.60 17.23
N THR A 52 5.69 24.86 18.50
CA THR A 52 5.30 26.11 19.20
C THR A 52 5.98 27.34 18.58
N PHE A 53 7.25 27.23 18.20
CA PHE A 53 8.04 28.34 17.65
C PHE A 53 8.08 28.37 16.11
N LYS A 54 7.59 27.33 15.45
CA LYS A 54 7.52 27.28 13.99
C LYS A 54 6.59 28.37 13.46
N PHE A 55 7.07 29.16 12.49
CA PHE A 55 6.23 30.08 11.75
C PHE A 55 5.00 29.30 11.23
N LYS A 56 3.81 29.70 11.71
CA LYS A 56 2.56 29.00 11.35
C LYS A 56 2.39 29.03 9.84
N ARG A 57 2.22 27.88 9.24
CA ARG A 57 1.78 27.80 7.85
C ARG A 57 0.43 28.50 7.77
N LYS A 58 0.29 29.39 6.79
CA LYS A 58 -1.00 30.05 6.53
C LYS A 58 -1.99 29.18 5.76
N LYS A 59 -1.47 28.14 5.10
CA LYS A 59 -2.25 27.24 4.24
C LYS A 59 -2.21 25.82 4.79
N ILE A 60 -3.32 25.11 4.61
CA ILE A 60 -3.42 23.69 4.93
C ILE A 60 -2.53 22.87 3.99
N ALA A 61 -1.90 21.84 4.52
CA ALA A 61 -1.03 20.92 3.79
C ALA A 61 -1.48 19.47 3.98
N LEU A 62 -1.65 18.73 2.90
CA LEU A 62 -1.79 17.28 2.92
C LEU A 62 -0.42 16.65 3.18
N CYS A 63 -0.33 15.68 4.08
CA CYS A 63 0.92 15.03 4.45
C CYS A 63 0.74 13.52 4.58
N PHE A 64 1.37 12.74 3.68
CA PHE A 64 1.38 11.30 3.81
C PHE A 64 2.31 10.84 4.94
N ILE A 65 1.78 10.03 5.84
CA ILE A 65 2.46 9.44 7.00
C ILE A 65 2.42 7.92 6.82
N MET A 66 3.62 7.32 6.73
CA MET A 66 3.73 5.89 6.46
C MET A 66 3.16 5.02 7.58
N THR A 67 3.34 5.43 8.83
CA THR A 67 2.87 4.67 9.98
C THR A 67 2.27 5.62 11.00
N ALA A 68 1.16 5.25 11.62
CA ALA A 68 0.54 6.01 12.69
C ALA A 68 1.56 6.34 13.79
N GLU A 69 1.62 7.61 14.22
CA GLU A 69 2.61 8.10 15.17
C GLU A 69 1.99 8.23 16.58
N THR A 70 2.75 7.82 17.60
CA THR A 70 2.39 7.95 19.03
C THR A 70 3.23 9.00 19.75
N LYS A 71 4.04 9.74 19.00
CA LYS A 71 4.87 10.84 19.48
C LYS A 71 4.72 12.02 18.56
N ALA A 72 4.69 13.23 19.14
CA ALA A 72 4.61 14.45 18.36
C ALA A 72 5.69 14.51 17.27
N SER A 73 5.27 14.87 16.07
CA SER A 73 6.12 14.99 14.90
C SER A 73 6.24 16.44 14.46
N CYS A 74 7.41 16.88 14.06
CA CYS A 74 7.61 18.22 13.50
C CYS A 74 7.04 18.40 12.08
N PHE A 75 6.46 17.36 11.52
CA PHE A 75 5.78 17.38 10.21
C PHE A 75 4.27 17.58 10.34
N VAL A 76 3.69 17.38 11.53
CA VAL A 76 2.27 17.49 11.82
C VAL A 76 2.04 18.73 12.69
N ASP A 77 1.20 19.61 12.23
CA ASP A 77 0.74 20.79 12.95
C ASP A 77 -0.75 21.07 12.63
N LYS A 78 -1.37 22.02 13.30
CA LYS A 78 -2.79 22.37 13.15
C LYS A 78 -3.23 22.75 11.72
N ASN A 79 -2.33 22.95 10.80
CA ASN A 79 -2.61 23.21 9.39
C ASN A 79 -2.20 22.00 8.51
N THR A 80 -2.06 20.82 9.10
CA THR A 80 -1.73 19.60 8.40
C THR A 80 -2.94 18.67 8.39
N ILE A 81 -3.23 18.07 7.24
CA ILE A 81 -4.12 16.91 7.11
C ILE A 81 -3.22 15.69 6.91
N PRO A 82 -3.00 14.90 7.96
CA PRO A 82 -2.24 13.65 7.84
C PRO A 82 -3.05 12.61 7.09
N VAL A 83 -2.39 11.91 6.16
CA VAL A 83 -2.89 10.71 5.49
C VAL A 83 -2.11 9.52 6.02
N ILE A 84 -2.70 8.74 6.89
CA ILE A 84 -2.06 7.61 7.54
C ILE A 84 -2.22 6.36 6.67
N ILE A 85 -1.09 5.79 6.21
CA ILE A 85 -1.07 4.63 5.33
C ILE A 85 -1.16 3.34 6.14
N ASP A 86 -0.21 3.11 7.05
CA ASP A 86 -0.15 1.91 7.88
C ASP A 86 -0.55 2.25 9.32
N PHE A 87 -1.46 1.48 9.90
CA PHE A 87 -1.93 1.66 11.26
C PHE A 87 -1.56 0.45 12.14
N TRP A 88 -0.33 0.49 12.65
CA TRP A 88 0.23 -0.57 13.49
C TRP A 88 0.43 -0.05 14.92
N LEU A 89 -0.67 0.09 15.65
CA LEU A 89 -0.67 0.51 17.06
C LEU A 89 -1.15 -0.62 17.94
N LYS A 90 -0.72 -0.59 19.20
CA LYS A 90 -1.33 -1.34 20.28
C LYS A 90 -2.56 -0.58 20.78
N GLU A 91 -3.51 -1.26 21.38
CA GLU A 91 -4.71 -0.64 21.92
C GLU A 91 -4.35 0.43 22.99
N GLU A 92 -3.39 0.14 23.86
CA GLU A 92 -2.88 1.08 24.86
C GLU A 92 -2.12 2.30 24.30
N GLU A 93 -1.90 2.35 22.99
CA GLU A 93 -1.26 3.47 22.30
C GLU A 93 -2.26 4.44 21.68
N LEU A 94 -3.54 4.12 21.66
CA LEU A 94 -4.58 4.96 21.04
C LEU A 94 -4.65 6.35 21.65
N ASP A 95 -4.60 6.48 22.97
CA ASP A 95 -4.59 7.79 23.63
C ASP A 95 -3.42 8.66 23.20
N LYS A 96 -2.24 8.04 23.00
CA LYS A 96 -1.06 8.75 22.52
C LYS A 96 -1.24 9.18 21.06
N PHE A 97 -1.84 8.31 20.25
CA PHE A 97 -2.22 8.62 18.87
C PHE A 97 -3.20 9.80 18.84
N TYR A 98 -4.27 9.78 19.63
CA TYR A 98 -5.24 10.87 19.71
C TYR A 98 -4.56 12.19 20.07
N LYS A 99 -3.68 12.18 21.07
CA LYS A 99 -2.94 13.36 21.50
C LYS A 99 -1.99 13.93 20.44
N VAL A 100 -1.41 13.08 19.58
CA VAL A 100 -0.53 13.55 18.49
C VAL A 100 -1.32 14.35 17.46
N TYR A 101 -2.58 14.00 17.23
CA TYR A 101 -3.41 14.55 16.16
C TYR A 101 -4.57 15.43 16.66
N GLU A 102 -4.63 15.78 17.97
CA GLU A 102 -5.73 16.55 18.55
C GLU A 102 -5.94 17.93 17.93
N ASP A 103 -4.88 18.57 17.46
CA ASP A 103 -4.90 19.92 16.89
C ASP A 103 -5.11 19.95 15.36
N VAL A 104 -5.12 18.81 14.67
CA VAL A 104 -5.27 18.81 13.20
C VAL A 104 -6.74 18.91 12.81
N PRO A 105 -7.07 19.58 11.69
CA PRO A 105 -8.46 19.77 11.29
C PRO A 105 -9.15 18.46 10.87
N LEU A 106 -8.39 17.50 10.38
CA LEU A 106 -8.89 16.23 9.84
C LEU A 106 -7.73 15.22 9.76
N VAL A 107 -8.00 13.96 10.06
CA VAL A 107 -7.10 12.81 9.84
C VAL A 107 -7.71 11.93 8.75
N LEU A 108 -6.93 11.58 7.73
CA LEU A 108 -7.33 10.62 6.72
C LEU A 108 -6.64 9.27 7.01
N VAL A 109 -7.41 8.20 7.04
CA VAL A 109 -6.90 6.83 7.14
C VAL A 109 -7.18 6.07 5.85
N THR A 110 -6.23 5.28 5.38
CA THR A 110 -6.34 4.64 4.07
C THR A 110 -6.96 3.24 4.12
N ASN A 111 -7.16 2.71 5.31
CA ASN A 111 -7.75 1.40 5.54
C ASN A 111 -9.17 1.55 6.14
N LYS A 112 -10.17 0.93 5.50
CA LYS A 112 -11.57 0.97 5.93
C LYS A 112 -11.78 0.32 7.30
N GLU A 113 -11.06 -0.76 7.57
CA GLU A 113 -11.11 -1.48 8.86
C GLU A 113 -10.61 -0.59 10.01
N VAL A 114 -9.53 0.18 9.77
CA VAL A 114 -9.03 1.19 10.72
C VAL A 114 -10.05 2.29 10.97
N TYR A 115 -10.68 2.79 9.90
CA TYR A 115 -11.71 3.82 10.03
C TYR A 115 -12.88 3.34 10.89
N ASP A 116 -13.41 2.14 10.62
CA ASP A 116 -14.50 1.56 11.37
C ASP A 116 -14.11 1.33 12.84
N TYR A 117 -12.93 0.75 13.07
CA TYR A 117 -12.38 0.56 14.41
C TYR A 117 -12.29 1.86 15.22
N LEU A 118 -11.76 2.93 14.62
CA LEU A 118 -11.65 4.22 15.30
C LEU A 118 -13.04 4.83 15.62
N LYS A 119 -14.02 4.64 14.73
CA LYS A 119 -15.40 5.10 14.98
C LYS A 119 -16.09 4.30 16.08
N GLU A 120 -15.89 2.98 16.12
CA GLU A 120 -16.44 2.08 17.14
C GLU A 120 -15.83 2.31 18.54
N HIS A 121 -14.62 2.87 18.60
CA HIS A 121 -13.91 3.18 19.85
C HIS A 121 -13.97 4.68 20.20
N ASP A 122 -15.02 5.39 19.79
CA ASP A 122 -15.28 6.78 20.15
C ASP A 122 -14.08 7.73 19.94
N CYS A 123 -13.36 7.54 18.81
CA CYS A 123 -12.22 8.38 18.47
C CYS A 123 -12.57 9.88 18.53
N PRO A 124 -11.88 10.68 19.34
CA PRO A 124 -12.19 12.10 19.52
C PRO A 124 -11.77 12.98 18.32
N LEU A 125 -11.04 12.41 17.37
CA LEU A 125 -10.55 13.14 16.20
C LEU A 125 -11.59 13.13 15.07
N HIS A 126 -11.52 14.14 14.21
CA HIS A 126 -12.18 14.08 12.91
C HIS A 126 -11.42 13.13 12.02
N VAL A 127 -11.96 11.92 11.81
CA VAL A 127 -11.33 10.88 10.99
C VAL A 127 -12.23 10.53 9.82
N GLU A 128 -11.63 10.45 8.62
CA GLU A 128 -12.31 10.00 7.39
C GLU A 128 -11.51 8.92 6.68
N HIS A 129 -12.23 8.02 6.03
CA HIS A 129 -11.65 7.00 5.18
C HIS A 129 -11.34 7.58 3.79
N TRP A 130 -10.07 7.51 3.40
CA TRP A 130 -9.63 7.87 2.06
C TRP A 130 -8.72 6.78 1.49
N ALA A 131 -9.32 5.84 0.80
CA ALA A 131 -8.70 4.58 0.39
C ALA A 131 -7.49 4.76 -0.52
N LEU A 132 -6.52 3.85 -0.42
CA LEU A 132 -5.38 3.79 -1.33
C LEU A 132 -5.83 3.65 -2.79
N SER A 133 -5.02 4.18 -3.68
CA SER A 133 -5.28 4.22 -5.11
C SER A 133 -4.08 3.76 -5.92
N TYR A 134 -4.25 3.69 -7.22
CA TYR A 134 -3.17 3.42 -8.15
C TYR A 134 -2.99 4.61 -9.12
N PRO A 135 -1.75 5.06 -9.38
CA PRO A 135 -1.50 6.22 -10.24
C PRO A 135 -2.01 5.99 -11.67
N ASP A 136 -2.75 6.96 -12.21
CA ASP A 136 -3.39 6.89 -13.53
C ASP A 136 -2.39 6.69 -14.68
N GLN A 137 -1.15 7.13 -14.52
CA GLN A 137 -0.07 6.92 -15.49
C GLN A 137 0.30 5.45 -15.72
N TYR A 138 -0.12 4.56 -14.84
CA TYR A 138 0.06 3.11 -14.95
C TYR A 138 -1.28 2.40 -15.19
N ALA A 139 -2.26 3.10 -15.77
CA ALA A 139 -3.56 2.50 -16.04
C ALA A 139 -3.42 1.25 -16.92
N LEU A 140 -4.31 0.29 -16.66
CA LEU A 140 -4.34 -0.97 -17.40
C LEU A 140 -4.59 -0.70 -18.89
N GLU A 141 -3.66 -1.13 -19.72
CA GLU A 141 -3.74 -0.99 -21.18
C GLU A 141 -4.31 -2.26 -21.84
N ALA A 142 -5.08 -2.07 -22.89
CA ALA A 142 -5.61 -3.15 -23.72
C ALA A 142 -4.55 -3.64 -24.72
N ILE A 143 -3.50 -4.26 -24.20
CA ILE A 143 -2.40 -4.80 -25.01
C ILE A 143 -2.24 -6.30 -24.81
N GLN A 144 -1.61 -6.95 -25.77
CA GLN A 144 -1.15 -8.32 -25.59
C GLN A 144 0.12 -8.32 -24.75
N TRP A 145 0.06 -8.96 -23.59
CA TRP A 145 1.18 -9.06 -22.65
C TRP A 145 2.17 -10.15 -23.06
N ASP A 146 3.45 -9.82 -23.13
CA ASP A 146 4.55 -10.79 -23.32
C ASP A 146 4.88 -11.46 -21.98
N LYS A 147 4.18 -12.53 -21.64
CA LYS A 147 4.33 -13.26 -20.37
C LYS A 147 5.43 -14.34 -20.48
N LYS A 148 6.62 -14.02 -19.98
CA LYS A 148 7.81 -14.88 -20.02
C LYS A 148 7.91 -15.86 -18.86
N TYR A 149 7.28 -15.48 -17.72
CA TYR A 149 7.35 -16.22 -16.47
C TYR A 149 5.96 -16.66 -16.05
N GLU A 150 5.82 -17.94 -15.71
CA GLU A 150 4.53 -18.49 -15.34
C GLU A 150 4.06 -17.96 -13.99
N PHE A 151 4.93 -18.00 -12.97
CA PHE A 151 4.58 -17.56 -11.62
C PHE A 151 5.72 -16.79 -10.95
N CYS A 152 5.40 -15.66 -10.30
CA CYS A 152 6.35 -14.91 -9.48
C CYS A 152 5.71 -14.38 -8.21
N VAL A 153 6.40 -14.55 -7.07
CA VAL A 153 6.02 -13.96 -5.77
C VAL A 153 6.63 -12.58 -5.64
N PHE A 154 5.81 -11.54 -5.57
CA PHE A 154 6.25 -10.16 -5.44
C PHE A 154 6.23 -9.66 -4.00
N GLY A 155 7.29 -8.93 -3.63
CA GLY A 155 7.44 -8.33 -2.31
C GLY A 155 7.83 -9.35 -1.23
N ARG A 156 7.34 -9.16 0.02
CA ARG A 156 7.61 -10.08 1.12
C ARG A 156 6.82 -11.38 0.88
N PRO A 157 7.49 -12.53 0.79
CA PRO A 157 6.80 -13.80 0.64
C PRO A 157 5.89 -14.09 1.83
N ASN A 158 4.65 -14.47 1.57
CA ASN A 158 3.74 -14.91 2.61
C ASN A 158 3.96 -16.41 2.89
N PRO A 159 4.11 -16.85 4.16
CA PRO A 159 4.39 -18.24 4.52
C PRO A 159 3.33 -19.23 4.02
N PHE A 160 2.05 -18.84 3.98
CA PHE A 160 0.99 -19.66 3.43
C PHE A 160 1.29 -19.99 1.96
N PHE A 161 1.51 -18.98 1.12
CA PHE A 161 1.78 -19.20 -0.29
C PHE A 161 3.08 -19.96 -0.56
N LEU A 162 4.13 -19.74 0.25
CA LEU A 162 5.36 -20.52 0.10
C LEU A 162 5.10 -22.02 0.27
N ARG A 163 4.37 -22.42 1.33
CA ARG A 163 3.99 -23.83 1.54
C ARG A 163 3.15 -24.40 0.39
N MET A 164 2.18 -23.60 -0.14
CA MET A 164 1.36 -24.03 -1.26
C MET A 164 2.18 -24.23 -2.53
N LEU A 165 3.07 -23.30 -2.83
CA LEU A 165 3.95 -23.36 -4.01
C LEU A 165 4.97 -24.50 -3.93
N GLU A 166 5.58 -24.73 -2.77
CA GLU A 166 6.49 -25.84 -2.53
C GLU A 166 5.79 -27.19 -2.76
N LYS A 167 4.59 -27.35 -2.18
CA LYS A 167 3.79 -28.57 -2.37
C LYS A 167 3.40 -28.75 -3.84
N TYR A 168 2.90 -27.70 -4.50
CA TYR A 168 2.49 -27.75 -5.89
C TYR A 168 3.68 -28.11 -6.80
N ALA A 169 4.84 -27.46 -6.65
CA ALA A 169 6.03 -27.76 -7.44
C ALA A 169 6.56 -29.19 -7.22
N SER A 170 6.38 -29.77 -6.03
CA SER A 170 6.75 -31.16 -5.78
C SER A 170 5.87 -32.18 -6.51
N LEU A 171 4.61 -31.83 -6.79
CA LEU A 171 3.64 -32.68 -7.51
C LEU A 171 3.61 -32.42 -9.03
N HIS A 172 4.09 -31.23 -9.46
CA HIS A 172 4.12 -30.79 -10.85
C HIS A 172 5.56 -30.43 -11.27
N PRO A 173 6.38 -31.37 -11.71
CA PRO A 173 7.80 -31.13 -12.01
C PRO A 173 8.07 -30.13 -13.17
N ASP A 174 7.06 -29.86 -14.00
CA ASP A 174 7.07 -28.85 -15.06
C ASP A 174 6.83 -27.43 -14.55
N PHE A 175 6.40 -27.26 -13.30
CA PHE A 175 6.10 -25.97 -12.71
C PHE A 175 7.32 -25.35 -12.01
N GLU A 176 7.69 -24.16 -12.45
CA GLU A 176 8.74 -23.35 -11.83
C GLU A 176 8.17 -22.00 -11.38
N TYR A 177 8.48 -21.58 -10.17
CA TYR A 177 8.09 -20.26 -9.68
C TYR A 177 9.29 -19.41 -9.26
N ILE A 178 9.14 -18.10 -9.36
CA ILE A 178 10.19 -17.12 -9.07
C ILE A 178 9.88 -16.45 -7.72
N ILE A 179 10.92 -16.26 -6.92
CA ILE A 179 10.86 -15.49 -5.68
C ILE A 179 11.88 -14.35 -5.70
N ASN A 180 11.58 -13.29 -4.99
CA ASN A 180 12.55 -12.23 -4.73
C ASN A 180 13.38 -12.62 -3.49
N ASN A 181 14.67 -12.83 -3.68
CA ASN A 181 15.62 -13.24 -2.65
C ASN A 181 16.70 -12.18 -2.43
N GLY A 182 17.22 -12.11 -1.20
CA GLY A 182 18.26 -11.17 -0.79
C GLY A 182 17.74 -10.02 0.07
N ASP A 183 18.68 -9.27 0.66
CA ASP A 183 18.40 -8.07 1.44
C ASP A 183 18.01 -6.87 0.55
N ILE A 184 17.60 -5.77 1.17
CA ILE A 184 17.11 -4.58 0.46
C ILE A 184 18.13 -3.96 -0.51
N ASN A 185 19.41 -4.24 -0.33
CA ASN A 185 20.50 -3.68 -1.16
C ASN A 185 20.95 -4.66 -2.25
N ASN A 186 20.59 -5.93 -2.14
CA ASN A 186 21.04 -7.00 -3.05
C ASN A 186 19.91 -7.97 -3.41
N ARG A 187 18.73 -7.43 -3.70
CA ARG A 187 17.59 -8.21 -4.14
C ARG A 187 17.79 -8.77 -5.53
N LYS A 188 17.40 -10.04 -5.71
CA LYS A 188 17.44 -10.72 -6.99
C LYS A 188 16.24 -11.65 -7.13
N TYR A 189 15.77 -11.80 -8.34
CA TYR A 189 14.78 -12.79 -8.70
C TYR A 189 15.47 -14.10 -9.03
N VAL A 190 15.07 -15.17 -8.35
CA VAL A 190 15.58 -16.52 -8.55
C VAL A 190 14.42 -17.50 -8.59
N THR A 191 14.58 -18.60 -9.32
CA THR A 191 13.57 -19.66 -9.31
C THR A 191 13.67 -20.49 -8.03
N ASN A 192 12.64 -21.30 -7.75
CA ASN A 192 12.66 -22.28 -6.67
C ASN A 192 13.79 -23.30 -6.81
N THR A 193 14.32 -23.52 -8.01
CA THR A 193 15.48 -24.39 -8.32
C THR A 193 16.83 -23.66 -8.18
N GLY A 194 16.82 -22.36 -7.86
CA GLY A 194 18.03 -21.55 -7.67
C GLY A 194 18.58 -20.87 -8.92
N ARG A 195 17.92 -21.00 -10.08
CA ARG A 195 18.33 -20.32 -11.31
C ARG A 195 18.13 -18.79 -11.18
N PHE A 196 19.18 -18.03 -11.49
CA PHE A 196 19.13 -16.57 -11.50
C PHE A 196 18.32 -16.07 -12.71
N ILE A 197 17.42 -15.12 -12.46
CA ILE A 197 16.58 -14.47 -13.47
C ILE A 197 17.03 -13.02 -13.71
N ALA A 198 16.98 -12.18 -12.68
CA ALA A 198 17.30 -10.75 -12.80
C ALA A 198 17.69 -10.15 -11.45
N LYS A 199 18.34 -8.96 -11.48
CA LYS A 199 18.50 -8.12 -10.27
C LYS A 199 17.29 -7.22 -10.10
N ASP A 200 16.84 -7.08 -8.85
CA ASP A 200 15.88 -6.04 -8.49
C ASP A 200 16.66 -4.74 -8.20
N THR A 201 16.68 -3.84 -9.17
CA THR A 201 17.39 -2.56 -9.10
C THR A 201 16.47 -1.40 -8.69
N GLY A 202 15.22 -1.68 -8.37
CA GLY A 202 14.22 -0.72 -7.91
C GLY A 202 12.92 -0.77 -8.70
N ARG A 203 12.11 0.31 -8.64
CA ARG A 203 10.73 0.30 -9.14
C ARG A 203 10.60 -0.12 -10.61
N THR A 204 11.50 0.32 -11.47
CA THR A 204 11.41 0.00 -12.92
C THR A 204 11.62 -1.49 -13.16
N SER A 205 12.66 -2.11 -12.60
CA SER A 205 12.90 -3.55 -12.72
C SER A 205 11.81 -4.39 -12.04
N TYR A 206 11.26 -3.89 -10.94
CA TYR A 206 10.14 -4.51 -10.25
C TYR A 206 8.87 -4.54 -11.13
N LEU A 207 8.49 -3.40 -11.72
CA LEU A 207 7.34 -3.34 -12.63
C LEU A 207 7.56 -4.14 -13.91
N ASP A 208 8.79 -4.17 -14.42
CA ASP A 208 9.15 -4.99 -15.57
C ASP A 208 8.98 -6.49 -15.29
N MET A 209 9.41 -6.95 -14.13
CA MET A 209 9.16 -8.34 -13.70
C MET A 209 7.66 -8.66 -13.61
N ILE A 210 6.85 -7.77 -13.05
CA ILE A 210 5.39 -7.94 -12.99
C ILE A 210 4.82 -8.05 -14.40
N LYS A 211 5.21 -7.14 -15.29
CA LYS A 211 4.75 -7.09 -16.68
C LYS A 211 4.98 -8.42 -17.44
N HIS A 212 6.10 -9.08 -17.17
CA HIS A 212 6.46 -10.36 -17.82
C HIS A 212 5.97 -11.60 -17.05
N THR A 213 5.25 -11.43 -15.93
CA THR A 213 4.71 -12.54 -15.12
C THR A 213 3.25 -12.79 -15.42
N LYS A 214 2.86 -14.06 -15.65
CA LYS A 214 1.48 -14.46 -15.94
C LYS A 214 0.62 -14.51 -14.66
N ILE A 215 1.11 -15.19 -13.62
CA ILE A 215 0.37 -15.46 -12.38
C ILE A 215 1.19 -14.99 -11.18
N SER A 216 0.52 -14.44 -10.18
CA SER A 216 1.15 -14.10 -8.90
C SER A 216 0.21 -14.42 -7.74
N CYS A 217 0.68 -14.19 -6.52
CA CYS A 217 -0.12 -14.32 -5.32
C CYS A 217 -0.14 -13.01 -4.50
N TYR A 218 -1.21 -12.81 -3.76
CA TYR A 218 -1.42 -11.67 -2.90
C TYR A 218 -2.00 -12.08 -1.56
N ALA A 219 -1.39 -11.64 -0.47
CA ALA A 219 -1.95 -11.73 0.87
C ALA A 219 -2.03 -10.34 1.50
N THR A 220 -3.10 -10.09 2.25
CA THR A 220 -3.19 -8.88 3.08
C THR A 220 -2.15 -8.93 4.20
N PRO A 221 -1.57 -7.78 4.62
CA PRO A 221 -0.49 -7.79 5.62
C PRO A 221 -0.87 -8.38 6.97
N GLY A 222 -2.16 -8.37 7.30
CA GLY A 222 -2.66 -8.79 8.60
C GLY A 222 -2.98 -10.28 8.75
N ILE A 223 -3.18 -11.03 7.65
CA ILE A 223 -3.81 -12.35 7.73
C ILE A 223 -3.01 -13.41 8.52
N ASP A 224 -1.69 -13.39 8.46
CA ASP A 224 -0.83 -14.40 9.11
C ASP A 224 0.03 -13.84 10.25
N GLU A 225 -0.33 -12.67 10.78
CA GLU A 225 0.52 -11.97 11.73
C GLU A 225 0.22 -12.31 13.21
N ALA A 226 0.10 -13.58 13.53
CA ALA A 226 -0.02 -14.07 14.91
C ALA A 226 1.12 -13.64 15.87
N LYS A 227 2.14 -12.91 15.36
CA LYS A 227 3.31 -12.48 16.12
C LYS A 227 3.38 -10.98 16.40
N ARG A 228 2.44 -10.17 15.91
CA ARG A 228 2.45 -8.73 16.20
C ARG A 228 1.63 -8.45 17.45
N GLU A 229 2.26 -7.76 18.39
CA GLU A 229 1.58 -7.23 19.59
C GLU A 229 0.72 -5.98 19.27
N THR A 230 0.44 -5.71 18.00
CA THR A 230 -0.35 -4.57 17.52
C THR A 230 -1.73 -5.02 17.07
N ILE A 231 -2.68 -4.09 17.05
CA ILE A 231 -3.98 -4.31 16.41
C ILE A 231 -3.72 -4.66 14.96
N THR A 232 -4.30 -5.76 14.50
CA THR A 232 -4.03 -6.32 13.18
C THR A 232 -5.16 -5.95 12.23
N PHE A 233 -4.83 -5.24 11.15
CA PHE A 233 -5.75 -4.86 10.09
C PHE A 233 -5.34 -5.43 8.74
N ASN A 234 -6.34 -5.75 7.92
CA ASN A 234 -6.15 -6.36 6.61
C ASN A 234 -6.35 -5.33 5.49
N GLN A 235 -5.29 -4.61 5.21
CA GLN A 235 -5.29 -3.54 4.21
C GLN A 235 -5.06 -4.08 2.80
N VAL A 236 -5.86 -3.60 1.83
CA VAL A 236 -5.57 -3.76 0.41
C VAL A 236 -4.45 -2.80 0.01
N THR A 237 -3.32 -3.35 -0.43
CA THR A 237 -2.12 -2.57 -0.71
C THR A 237 -1.95 -2.28 -2.22
N PRO A 238 -1.22 -1.23 -2.60
CA PRO A 238 -0.97 -0.90 -4.01
C PRO A 238 -0.32 -2.01 -4.83
N ARG A 239 0.37 -2.95 -4.19
CA ARG A 239 0.96 -4.11 -4.86
C ARG A 239 -0.05 -4.92 -5.66
N LEU A 240 -1.26 -5.06 -5.15
CA LEU A 240 -2.32 -5.73 -5.88
C LEU A 240 -2.61 -5.02 -7.21
N PHE A 241 -2.81 -3.71 -7.15
CA PHE A 241 -3.09 -2.91 -8.33
C PHE A 241 -1.93 -2.94 -9.34
N GLU A 242 -0.68 -2.95 -8.84
CA GLU A 242 0.51 -3.11 -9.68
C GLU A 242 0.46 -4.42 -10.48
N MET A 243 0.11 -5.52 -9.85
CA MET A 243 -0.03 -6.81 -10.52
C MET A 243 -1.17 -6.81 -11.55
N LEU A 244 -2.36 -6.37 -11.15
CA LEU A 244 -3.53 -6.32 -12.02
C LEU A 244 -3.33 -5.41 -13.24
N CYS A 245 -2.78 -4.20 -13.05
CA CYS A 245 -2.53 -3.25 -14.13
C CYS A 245 -1.41 -3.67 -15.09
N ASN A 246 -0.58 -4.62 -14.71
CA ASN A 246 0.43 -5.21 -15.59
C ASN A 246 0.05 -6.60 -16.12
N GLY A 247 -1.25 -6.92 -16.12
CA GLY A 247 -1.79 -8.13 -16.74
C GLY A 247 -1.45 -9.43 -15.99
N CYS A 248 -1.15 -9.38 -14.67
CA CYS A 248 -1.04 -10.58 -13.86
C CYS A 248 -2.41 -11.07 -13.39
N MET A 249 -2.65 -12.36 -13.50
CA MET A 249 -3.70 -13.04 -12.74
C MET A 249 -3.21 -13.25 -11.31
N VAL A 250 -4.07 -13.03 -10.32
CA VAL A 250 -3.66 -13.01 -8.91
C VAL A 250 -4.50 -13.98 -8.08
N ILE A 251 -3.84 -14.88 -7.35
CA ILE A 251 -4.45 -15.76 -6.34
C ILE A 251 -4.36 -15.05 -4.98
N GLY A 252 -5.46 -14.98 -4.23
CA GLY A 252 -5.56 -14.24 -2.98
C GLY A 252 -5.62 -15.12 -1.74
N HIS A 253 -4.95 -14.66 -0.65
CA HIS A 253 -5.16 -15.15 0.70
C HIS A 253 -5.43 -13.95 1.61
N TYR A 254 -6.70 -13.73 1.95
CA TYR A 254 -7.16 -12.56 2.70
C TYR A 254 -8.49 -12.84 3.40
N PRO A 255 -8.78 -12.25 4.57
CA PRO A 255 -10.09 -12.39 5.20
C PRO A 255 -11.13 -11.50 4.52
N LEU A 256 -12.41 -11.78 4.74
CA LEU A 256 -13.51 -10.88 4.42
C LEU A 256 -13.57 -9.76 5.48
N SER A 257 -12.63 -8.82 5.40
CA SER A 257 -12.56 -7.64 6.26
C SER A 257 -13.29 -6.44 5.65
N ALA A 258 -13.52 -5.39 6.44
CA ALA A 258 -14.13 -4.16 5.94
C ALA A 258 -13.39 -3.58 4.73
N ASP A 259 -12.05 -3.64 4.73
CA ASP A 259 -11.25 -3.11 3.62
C ASP A 259 -11.36 -3.98 2.36
N THR A 260 -11.25 -5.32 2.49
CA THR A 260 -11.35 -6.23 1.33
C THR A 260 -12.75 -6.24 0.73
N ILE A 261 -13.81 -6.08 1.55
CA ILE A 261 -15.20 -5.93 1.11
C ILE A 261 -15.39 -4.59 0.40
N TRP A 262 -14.85 -3.49 0.96
CA TRP A 262 -14.97 -2.16 0.37
C TRP A 262 -14.35 -2.10 -1.03
N TYR A 263 -13.20 -2.75 -1.23
CA TYR A 263 -12.59 -2.89 -2.56
C TYR A 263 -13.32 -3.89 -3.46
N ASN A 264 -14.25 -4.70 -2.94
CA ASN A 264 -14.88 -5.82 -3.66
C ASN A 264 -13.81 -6.77 -4.25
N LEU A 265 -12.83 -7.14 -3.42
CA LEU A 265 -11.61 -7.82 -3.84
C LEU A 265 -11.89 -9.19 -4.46
N ASN A 266 -12.86 -9.93 -3.91
CA ASN A 266 -13.27 -11.25 -4.40
C ASN A 266 -13.82 -11.25 -5.84
N SER A 267 -14.21 -10.08 -6.36
CA SER A 267 -14.67 -9.97 -7.75
C SER A 267 -13.54 -10.18 -8.77
N VAL A 268 -12.29 -9.99 -8.41
CA VAL A 268 -11.12 -10.04 -9.32
C VAL A 268 -9.98 -10.92 -8.85
N VAL A 269 -9.95 -11.26 -7.56
CA VAL A 269 -8.89 -12.07 -6.94
C VAL A 269 -9.54 -13.25 -6.23
N PRO A 270 -9.53 -14.46 -6.80
CA PRO A 270 -10.07 -15.64 -6.14
C PRO A 270 -9.31 -15.90 -4.84
N GLN A 271 -10.07 -16.08 -3.75
CA GLN A 271 -9.56 -16.36 -2.43
C GLN A 271 -9.30 -17.85 -2.26
N VAL A 272 -8.21 -18.20 -1.58
CA VAL A 272 -7.85 -19.57 -1.21
C VAL A 272 -7.35 -19.63 0.24
N ASP A 273 -7.79 -20.64 0.97
CA ASP A 273 -7.41 -20.85 2.37
C ASP A 273 -6.79 -22.24 2.63
N LYS A 274 -6.78 -23.11 1.61
CA LYS A 274 -6.18 -24.45 1.67
C LYS A 274 -5.60 -24.88 0.33
N TYR A 275 -4.82 -25.94 0.36
CA TYR A 275 -4.05 -26.41 -0.80
C TYR A 275 -4.94 -26.78 -1.99
N GLU A 276 -6.02 -27.53 -1.76
CA GLU A 276 -6.91 -28.01 -2.82
C GLU A 276 -7.57 -26.86 -3.61
N GLU A 277 -7.88 -25.77 -2.93
CA GLU A 277 -8.40 -24.54 -3.54
C GLU A 277 -7.30 -23.85 -4.34
N PHE A 278 -6.11 -23.74 -3.76
CA PHE A 278 -4.94 -23.15 -4.42
C PHE A 278 -4.58 -23.90 -5.69
N GLU A 279 -4.46 -25.22 -5.62
CA GLU A 279 -4.14 -26.08 -6.76
C GLU A 279 -5.17 -25.93 -7.89
N LYS A 280 -6.47 -26.02 -7.56
CA LYS A 280 -7.55 -25.82 -8.52
C LYS A 280 -7.46 -24.46 -9.22
N VAL A 281 -7.34 -23.38 -8.44
CA VAL A 281 -7.28 -22.01 -8.99
C VAL A 281 -6.02 -21.81 -9.82
N LEU A 282 -4.87 -22.34 -9.38
CA LEU A 282 -3.63 -22.24 -10.14
C LEU A 282 -3.72 -23.02 -11.47
N ASP A 283 -4.26 -24.23 -11.46
CA ASP A 283 -4.47 -25.03 -12.67
C ASP A 283 -5.40 -24.36 -13.68
N GLU A 284 -6.45 -23.70 -13.20
CA GLU A 284 -7.35 -22.91 -14.04
C GLU A 284 -6.61 -21.70 -14.64
N MET A 285 -5.83 -20.97 -13.86
CA MET A 285 -5.08 -19.81 -14.33
C MET A 285 -3.95 -20.18 -15.28
N ARG A 286 -3.33 -21.35 -15.12
CA ARG A 286 -2.31 -21.83 -16.06
C ARG A 286 -2.88 -22.04 -17.46
N LYS A 287 -4.15 -22.43 -17.58
CA LYS A 287 -4.86 -22.70 -18.84
C LYS A 287 -5.53 -21.46 -19.44
N ASN A 288 -5.88 -20.47 -18.60
CA ASN A 288 -6.65 -19.31 -18.99
C ASN A 288 -5.79 -18.10 -19.35
N CYS A 289 -6.44 -17.11 -19.97
CA CYS A 289 -5.87 -15.80 -20.26
C CYS A 289 -6.37 -14.76 -19.26
N PHE A 290 -5.64 -13.64 -19.19
CA PHE A 290 -6.01 -12.48 -18.38
C PHE A 290 -7.36 -11.87 -18.82
N GLU A 291 -8.29 -11.68 -17.88
CA GLU A 291 -9.62 -11.16 -18.12
C GLU A 291 -9.62 -9.61 -18.13
N TYR A 292 -9.13 -9.02 -19.23
CA TYR A 292 -8.94 -7.57 -19.34
C TYR A 292 -10.19 -6.76 -18.96
N VAL A 293 -11.36 -7.10 -19.49
CA VAL A 293 -12.60 -6.31 -19.27
C VAL A 293 -12.94 -6.25 -17.78
N LYS A 294 -12.96 -7.41 -17.12
CA LYS A 294 -13.27 -7.54 -15.70
C LYS A 294 -12.30 -6.74 -14.82
N ILE A 295 -11.01 -6.86 -15.09
CA ILE A 295 -9.97 -6.15 -14.34
C ILE A 295 -10.02 -4.65 -14.63
N SER A 296 -10.25 -4.24 -15.87
CA SER A 296 -10.41 -2.83 -16.25
C SER A 296 -11.58 -2.17 -15.52
N ASP A 297 -12.74 -2.85 -15.45
CA ASP A 297 -13.92 -2.33 -14.75
C ASP A 297 -13.68 -2.19 -13.23
N PHE A 298 -12.93 -3.12 -12.64
CA PHE A 298 -12.47 -3.02 -11.26
C PHE A 298 -11.53 -1.82 -11.09
N MET A 299 -10.47 -1.73 -11.89
CA MET A 299 -9.42 -0.71 -11.75
C MET A 299 -9.92 0.72 -11.99
N ARG A 300 -10.91 0.94 -12.86
CA ARG A 300 -11.53 2.25 -13.11
C ARG A 300 -12.02 2.94 -11.82
N LYS A 301 -12.37 2.18 -10.79
CA LYS A 301 -12.84 2.68 -9.49
C LYS A 301 -11.67 3.02 -8.54
N HIS A 302 -10.45 2.59 -8.85
CA HIS A 302 -9.32 2.62 -7.92
C HIS A 302 -8.13 3.45 -8.38
N TYR A 303 -8.27 4.21 -9.48
CA TYR A 303 -7.25 5.17 -9.91
C TYR A 303 -7.22 6.41 -9.01
N THR A 304 -6.06 7.07 -8.95
CA THR A 304 -5.85 8.24 -8.09
C THR A 304 -6.79 9.39 -8.45
N SER A 305 -7.10 9.60 -9.72
CA SER A 305 -8.09 10.60 -10.17
C SER A 305 -9.46 10.41 -9.52
N LYS A 306 -9.90 9.17 -9.27
CA LYS A 306 -11.16 8.89 -8.55
C LYS A 306 -11.05 9.24 -7.08
N ARG A 307 -9.94 8.92 -6.43
CA ARG A 307 -9.71 9.28 -5.03
C ARG A 307 -9.61 10.78 -4.80
N ILE A 308 -9.19 11.55 -5.80
CA ILE A 308 -9.21 13.02 -5.74
C ILE A 308 -10.64 13.55 -5.66
N VAL A 309 -11.59 12.94 -6.38
CA VAL A 309 -13.01 13.32 -6.27
C VAL A 309 -13.53 13.08 -4.84
N ASP A 310 -13.18 11.91 -4.27
CA ASP A 310 -13.54 11.58 -2.89
C ASP A 310 -12.90 12.58 -1.90
N LEU A 311 -11.62 12.91 -2.09
CA LEU A 311 -10.89 13.88 -1.27
C LEU A 311 -11.56 15.25 -1.30
N ILE A 312 -11.93 15.74 -2.48
CA ILE A 312 -12.63 17.02 -2.65
C ILE A 312 -13.95 17.02 -1.87
N ALA A 313 -14.71 15.93 -1.93
CA ALA A 313 -15.97 15.82 -1.19
C ALA A 313 -15.73 15.85 0.32
N ILE A 314 -14.74 15.11 0.81
CA ILE A 314 -14.34 15.10 2.22
C ILE A 314 -13.94 16.52 2.66
N LEU A 315 -13.03 17.18 1.95
CA LEU A 315 -12.55 18.53 2.31
C LEU A 315 -13.70 19.56 2.37
N LYS A 316 -14.65 19.48 1.45
CA LYS A 316 -15.85 20.32 1.45
C LYS A 316 -16.73 20.09 2.68
N ASN A 317 -16.94 18.86 3.10
CA ASN A 317 -17.73 18.52 4.29
C ASN A 317 -17.13 19.11 5.57
N TYR A 318 -15.82 19.29 5.63
CA TYR A 318 -15.10 19.91 6.74
C TYR A 318 -14.83 21.41 6.54
N ASN A 319 -15.41 22.05 5.51
CA ASN A 319 -15.17 23.45 5.15
C ASN A 319 -13.67 23.79 4.98
N ILE A 320 -12.88 22.85 4.53
CA ILE A 320 -11.44 23.02 4.29
C ILE A 320 -11.23 23.57 2.88
N GLN A 321 -10.64 24.77 2.80
CA GLN A 321 -10.22 25.38 1.53
C GLN A 321 -8.82 24.89 1.15
N TYR A 322 -8.61 24.58 -0.12
CA TYR A 322 -7.36 24.07 -0.68
C TYR A 322 -6.92 24.84 -1.92
#